data_566e99ed77a162873ce350f0ba217c77
#
_entry.id   566e99ed77a162873ce350f0ba217c77
#
_cell.length_a   1.000
_cell.length_b   1.000
_cell.length_c   1.000
_cell.angle_alpha   90.00
_cell.angle_beta   90.00
_cell.angle_gamma   90.00
#
_symmetry.space_group_name_H-M   'P 1'
#
loop_
_entity.id
_entity.type
_entity.pdbx_description
1 polymer ?
#
loop_
_entity_poly.entity_id
_entity_poly.type
_entity_poly.pdbx_seq_one_letter_code
_entity_poly.pdbx_strand_id
1 'polypeptide(L)'
;MGFYKVHSATILGLKVEFVQVEADAGNGLPMFHMVGYLSSEVKEAAERVRTAMRNAGYIMPAKKIVINLSPACVRKKGSVFDLPIAVAVLGAMGIFPEKAVEDILLAGELGLDGKLQPVEGILPIVLEAKKAGFRCCVIPKSNEDEGRLAQGIQIFGAETLEEVCRWLKGEYMPQMEKPDQEEAHGMEEWDIDYSDIQGQEAVKRATMVAVAGGHNLLYVGPPGSGKTMLAKRIPTILPPLDREESLEITGIYSTAGLLKRENPLIWKRPFREVHHTVTRAALIGGGRIPSPGEATLAHGGVLFLDELAEFPRGVLEVLRQPLEEKCIHLARQQGAYIFPADFMLVAATNPCPCGMAPGPQCTCTPGQIRNYQGKLSQPFLDRIDICMEAPKVEYEELTGKGTGMDSRTMRGKVMLARMRQMERFREEKLTKNVQMGQNEIEKYCHLGKEEERMMRQAYEVMNLTVRSYHKVLKVARTIADLEEKEEIDLATLREALGYRVMDKEYWG
;
A
#
# COMPACT_ATOMS: atom_id res chain seq x y z
N MET A 1 -38.06 10.67 26.06
CA MET A 1 -37.42 11.70 25.23
C MET A 1 -36.32 12.33 26.07
N GLY A 2 -35.09 12.24 25.61
CA GLY A 2 -33.95 12.65 26.39
C GLY A 2 -32.65 12.42 25.64
N PHE A 3 -31.65 11.99 26.37
CA PHE A 3 -30.32 11.70 25.89
C PHE A 3 -30.25 10.33 25.21
N TYR A 4 -29.52 10.24 24.10
CA TYR A 4 -29.24 8.97 23.36
C TYR A 4 -27.84 9.02 22.77
N LYS A 5 -27.14 7.90 22.77
CA LYS A 5 -25.79 7.79 22.24
C LYS A 5 -25.64 6.60 21.30
N VAL A 6 -24.86 6.76 20.25
CA VAL A 6 -24.47 5.70 19.31
C VAL A 6 -22.98 5.75 19.03
N HIS A 7 -22.45 4.65 18.53
CA HIS A 7 -21.04 4.53 18.18
C HIS A 7 -20.83 4.68 16.67
N SER A 8 -19.79 5.42 16.32
CA SER A 8 -19.29 5.59 14.96
C SER A 8 -17.76 5.63 14.97
N ALA A 9 -17.15 5.88 13.82
CA ALA A 9 -15.71 6.02 13.70
C ALA A 9 -15.32 7.04 12.63
N THR A 10 -14.09 7.55 12.72
CA THR A 10 -13.47 8.39 11.71
C THR A 10 -12.06 7.86 11.40
N ILE A 11 -11.56 8.16 10.20
CA ILE A 11 -10.20 7.77 9.79
C ILE A 11 -9.32 9.01 9.77
N LEU A 12 -8.19 8.92 10.46
CA LEU A 12 -7.15 9.93 10.48
C LEU A 12 -5.86 9.34 9.89
N GLY A 13 -5.60 9.61 8.62
CA GLY A 13 -4.59 8.88 7.85
C GLY A 13 -5.07 7.46 7.55
N LEU A 14 -4.51 6.45 8.21
CA LEU A 14 -5.02 5.06 8.20
C LEU A 14 -5.50 4.60 9.57
N LYS A 15 -5.34 5.44 10.60
CA LYS A 15 -5.78 5.11 11.96
C LYS A 15 -7.27 5.37 12.11
N VAL A 16 -7.98 4.39 12.63
CA VAL A 16 -9.40 4.51 13.00
C VAL A 16 -9.51 5.06 14.43
N GLU A 17 -10.34 6.07 14.62
CA GLU A 17 -10.66 6.64 15.92
C GLU A 17 -12.18 6.52 16.13
N PHE A 18 -12.59 5.90 17.24
CA PHE A 18 -14.00 5.78 17.59
C PHE A 18 -14.58 7.12 18.00
N VAL A 19 -15.81 7.35 17.59
CA VAL A 19 -16.56 8.57 17.86
C VAL A 19 -17.91 8.20 18.49
N GLN A 20 -18.21 8.75 19.66
CA GLN A 20 -19.56 8.72 20.20
C GLN A 20 -20.37 9.88 19.65
N VAL A 21 -21.51 9.56 19.07
CA VAL A 21 -22.50 10.55 18.62
C VAL A 21 -23.62 10.58 19.65
N GLU A 22 -23.72 11.68 20.37
CA GLU A 22 -24.69 11.90 21.44
C GLU A 22 -25.73 12.89 20.95
N ALA A 23 -27.00 12.60 21.17
CA ALA A 23 -28.10 13.50 20.86
C ALA A 23 -28.95 13.75 22.13
N ASP A 24 -29.26 15.02 22.39
CA ASP A 24 -30.17 15.43 23.42
C ASP A 24 -31.32 16.24 22.83
N ALA A 25 -32.57 15.82 23.12
CA ALA A 25 -33.79 16.47 22.66
C ALA A 25 -34.53 17.13 23.87
N GLY A 26 -34.11 18.34 24.20
CA GLY A 26 -34.62 19.13 25.34
C GLY A 26 -35.70 20.14 24.97
N ASN A 27 -36.33 20.74 26.00
CA ASN A 27 -37.24 21.85 25.82
C ASN A 27 -36.49 23.13 25.45
N GLY A 28 -37.02 23.93 24.53
CA GLY A 28 -36.43 25.19 24.11
C GLY A 28 -36.86 25.61 22.71
N LEU A 29 -36.32 26.71 22.22
CA LEU A 29 -36.55 27.12 20.84
C LEU A 29 -36.09 26.04 19.86
N PRO A 30 -36.90 25.71 18.83
CA PRO A 30 -36.52 24.72 17.84
C PRO A 30 -35.20 25.07 17.19
N MET A 31 -34.18 24.25 17.45
CA MET A 31 -32.85 24.39 16.85
C MET A 31 -32.19 23.03 16.72
N PHE A 32 -31.30 22.90 15.72
CA PHE A 32 -30.46 21.74 15.51
C PHE A 32 -29.01 22.20 15.59
N HIS A 33 -28.34 21.88 16.67
CA HIS A 33 -27.01 22.40 16.97
C HIS A 33 -26.02 21.24 17.10
N MET A 34 -24.89 21.33 16.37
CA MET A 34 -23.83 20.32 16.39
C MET A 34 -22.58 20.87 17.08
N VAL A 35 -22.02 20.07 17.99
CA VAL A 35 -20.85 20.40 18.81
C VAL A 35 -19.76 19.38 18.59
N GLY A 36 -18.50 19.82 18.63
CA GLY A 36 -17.32 19.01 18.45
C GLY A 36 -16.30 19.64 17.50
N TYR A 37 -15.19 18.96 17.25
CA TYR A 37 -14.20 19.40 16.26
C TYR A 37 -14.60 18.89 14.87
N LEU A 38 -15.50 19.63 14.20
CA LEU A 38 -16.18 19.22 12.97
C LEU A 38 -15.55 19.88 11.74
N SER A 39 -15.39 19.12 10.65
CA SER A 39 -15.11 19.66 9.32
C SER A 39 -16.34 20.35 8.73
N SER A 40 -16.20 21.05 7.59
CA SER A 40 -17.32 21.66 6.87
C SER A 40 -18.37 20.63 6.47
N GLU A 41 -17.90 19.48 5.93
CA GLU A 41 -18.78 18.39 5.46
C GLU A 41 -19.67 17.85 6.61
N VAL A 42 -19.09 17.69 7.82
CA VAL A 42 -19.84 17.23 9.00
C VAL A 42 -20.81 18.30 9.49
N LYS A 43 -20.49 19.59 9.37
CA LYS A 43 -21.45 20.68 9.72
C LYS A 43 -22.64 20.72 8.78
N GLU A 44 -22.42 20.43 7.48
CA GLU A 44 -23.48 20.34 6.47
C GLU A 44 -24.38 19.12 6.68
N ALA A 45 -23.92 18.09 7.40
CA ALA A 45 -24.73 16.92 7.77
C ALA A 45 -26.06 17.29 8.45
N ALA A 46 -26.10 18.42 9.18
CA ALA A 46 -27.32 18.89 9.83
C ALA A 46 -28.50 19.02 8.86
N GLU A 47 -28.29 19.62 7.70
CA GLU A 47 -29.35 19.81 6.70
C GLU A 47 -29.67 18.52 5.94
N ARG A 48 -28.64 17.71 5.63
CA ARG A 48 -28.85 16.39 4.97
C ARG A 48 -29.67 15.47 5.87
N VAL A 49 -29.27 15.31 7.13
CA VAL A 49 -29.94 14.45 8.11
C VAL A 49 -31.39 14.89 8.35
N ARG A 50 -31.64 16.19 8.57
CA ARG A 50 -33.01 16.71 8.76
C ARG A 50 -33.91 16.41 7.58
N THR A 51 -33.42 16.63 6.37
CA THR A 51 -34.17 16.38 5.14
C THR A 51 -34.39 14.87 4.91
N ALA A 52 -33.38 14.04 5.09
CA ALA A 52 -33.47 12.60 4.97
C ALA A 52 -34.47 12.00 5.96
N MET A 53 -34.42 12.41 7.22
CA MET A 53 -35.36 11.97 8.24
C MET A 53 -36.81 12.32 7.89
N ARG A 54 -37.05 13.57 7.45
CA ARG A 54 -38.41 14.01 7.01
C ARG A 54 -38.90 13.18 5.80
N ASN A 55 -38.04 12.93 4.83
CA ASN A 55 -38.43 12.18 3.64
C ASN A 55 -38.59 10.68 3.92
N ALA A 56 -37.94 10.15 4.97
CA ALA A 56 -38.14 8.80 5.52
C ALA A 56 -39.39 8.70 6.46
N GLY A 57 -40.20 9.77 6.55
CA GLY A 57 -41.44 9.77 7.33
C GLY A 57 -41.32 10.13 8.82
N TYR A 58 -40.12 10.56 9.27
CA TYR A 58 -39.86 10.95 10.66
C TYR A 58 -39.96 12.48 10.83
N ILE A 59 -41.04 12.93 11.48
CA ILE A 59 -41.25 14.37 11.73
C ILE A 59 -40.43 14.80 12.94
N MET A 60 -39.54 15.76 12.75
CA MET A 60 -38.75 16.31 13.83
C MET A 60 -39.64 17.18 14.76
N PRO A 61 -39.54 16.96 16.08
CA PRO A 61 -40.30 17.75 17.03
C PRO A 61 -39.78 19.20 17.07
N ALA A 62 -40.67 20.13 17.39
CA ALA A 62 -40.31 21.53 17.62
C ALA A 62 -39.59 21.71 18.99
N LYS A 63 -38.40 21.13 19.10
CA LYS A 63 -37.53 21.10 20.29
C LYS A 63 -36.12 21.55 19.98
N LYS A 64 -35.36 21.85 21.02
CA LYS A 64 -33.91 22.08 20.92
C LYS A 64 -33.21 20.71 20.83
N ILE A 65 -32.57 20.43 19.71
CA ILE A 65 -31.76 19.24 19.50
C ILE A 65 -30.29 19.64 19.49
N VAL A 66 -29.51 19.04 20.40
CA VAL A 66 -28.07 19.25 20.49
C VAL A 66 -27.39 17.90 20.18
N ILE A 67 -26.41 17.91 19.27
CA ILE A 67 -25.65 16.74 18.89
C ILE A 67 -24.18 17.00 19.21
N ASN A 68 -23.57 16.10 19.99
CA ASN A 68 -22.17 16.18 20.33
C ASN A 68 -21.44 14.99 19.72
N LEU A 69 -20.34 15.24 18.98
CA LEU A 69 -19.45 14.21 18.45
C LEU A 69 -18.18 14.15 19.31
N SER A 70 -18.13 13.23 20.26
CA SER A 70 -17.07 13.02 21.24
C SER A 70 -16.02 12.00 20.73
N PRO A 71 -14.72 12.13 21.07
CA PRO A 71 -14.10 13.18 21.88
C PRO A 71 -13.81 14.47 21.07
N ALA A 72 -13.83 15.61 21.73
CA ALA A 72 -13.63 16.92 21.09
C ALA A 72 -12.22 17.13 20.50
N CYS A 73 -11.21 16.39 20.95
CA CYS A 73 -9.85 16.48 20.45
C CYS A 73 -9.66 15.79 19.07
N VAL A 74 -10.54 14.86 18.69
CA VAL A 74 -10.51 14.15 17.42
C VAL A 74 -11.28 14.92 16.37
N ARG A 75 -10.65 15.23 15.24
CA ARG A 75 -11.33 15.88 14.11
C ARG A 75 -12.22 14.89 13.37
N LYS A 76 -13.51 15.23 13.22
CA LYS A 76 -14.48 14.47 12.45
C LYS A 76 -14.48 14.97 11.01
N LYS A 77 -14.35 14.04 10.08
CA LYS A 77 -14.27 14.32 8.63
C LYS A 77 -15.25 13.42 7.87
N GLY A 78 -15.73 13.94 6.73
CA GLY A 78 -16.55 13.20 5.79
C GLY A 78 -18.02 13.10 6.20
N SER A 79 -18.78 12.44 5.35
CA SER A 79 -20.23 12.24 5.49
C SER A 79 -20.60 10.96 6.25
N VAL A 80 -19.63 10.20 6.72
CA VAL A 80 -19.80 8.92 7.44
C VAL A 80 -20.69 9.03 8.68
N PHE A 81 -20.86 10.23 9.22
CA PHE A 81 -21.62 10.51 10.43
C PHE A 81 -23.11 10.77 10.20
N ASP A 82 -23.58 10.87 8.95
CA ASP A 82 -24.98 11.21 8.68
C ASP A 82 -25.94 10.17 9.27
N LEU A 83 -25.67 8.86 9.02
CA LEU A 83 -26.45 7.77 9.59
C LEU A 83 -26.39 7.74 11.12
N PRO A 84 -25.20 7.76 11.78
CA PRO A 84 -25.12 7.81 13.24
C PRO A 84 -25.86 9.00 13.85
N ILE A 85 -25.78 10.19 13.25
CA ILE A 85 -26.49 11.38 13.71
C ILE A 85 -28.01 11.19 13.63
N ALA A 86 -28.51 10.65 12.49
CA ALA A 86 -29.94 10.37 12.32
C ALA A 86 -30.45 9.37 13.38
N VAL A 87 -29.71 8.27 13.56
CA VAL A 87 -30.07 7.24 14.56
C VAL A 87 -30.03 7.79 16.00
N ALA A 88 -29.01 8.59 16.34
CA ALA A 88 -28.94 9.23 17.66
C ALA A 88 -30.12 10.16 17.92
N VAL A 89 -30.52 11.00 16.94
CA VAL A 89 -31.66 11.90 17.04
C VAL A 89 -32.98 11.14 17.18
N LEU A 90 -33.19 10.08 16.37
CA LEU A 90 -34.40 9.24 16.43
C LEU A 90 -34.47 8.48 17.75
N GLY A 91 -33.34 8.00 18.28
CA GLY A 91 -33.26 7.40 19.61
C GLY A 91 -33.62 8.39 20.72
N ALA A 92 -33.12 9.66 20.69
CA ALA A 92 -33.47 10.71 21.62
C ALA A 92 -34.96 11.10 21.55
N MET A 93 -35.58 10.87 20.38
CA MET A 93 -37.04 10.99 20.22
C MET A 93 -37.84 9.79 20.77
N GLY A 94 -37.16 8.72 21.21
CA GLY A 94 -37.78 7.52 21.76
C GLY A 94 -38.32 6.55 20.72
N ILE A 95 -37.79 6.56 19.50
CA ILE A 95 -38.25 5.69 18.42
C ILE A 95 -37.82 4.19 18.65
N PHE A 96 -36.67 3.99 19.32
CA PHE A 96 -36.17 2.66 19.69
C PHE A 96 -35.45 2.70 21.05
N PRO A 97 -35.31 1.53 21.75
CA PRO A 97 -34.70 1.48 23.08
C PRO A 97 -33.17 1.65 23.03
N GLU A 98 -32.57 2.14 24.11
CA GLU A 98 -31.10 2.34 24.21
C GLU A 98 -30.32 1.05 23.93
N LYS A 99 -30.78 -0.09 24.43
CA LYS A 99 -30.13 -1.39 24.22
C LYS A 99 -30.04 -1.82 22.77
N ALA A 100 -30.81 -1.22 21.86
CA ALA A 100 -30.80 -1.57 20.45
C ALA A 100 -29.46 -1.26 19.75
N VAL A 101 -28.69 -0.29 20.27
CA VAL A 101 -27.44 0.23 19.65
C VAL A 101 -26.18 0.02 20.50
N GLU A 102 -26.29 -0.65 21.67
CA GLU A 102 -25.21 -0.72 22.66
C GLU A 102 -23.90 -1.32 22.10
N ASP A 103 -24.00 -2.38 21.31
CA ASP A 103 -22.86 -3.11 20.71
C ASP A 103 -22.79 -2.95 19.20
N ILE A 104 -23.30 -1.82 18.68
CA ILE A 104 -23.40 -1.58 17.24
C ILE A 104 -22.56 -0.35 16.85
N LEU A 105 -21.78 -0.48 15.79
CA LEU A 105 -21.12 0.64 15.14
C LEU A 105 -21.91 1.04 13.89
N LEU A 106 -22.17 2.32 13.72
CA LEU A 106 -22.91 2.90 12.60
C LEU A 106 -21.98 3.77 11.75
N ALA A 107 -22.00 3.58 10.44
CA ALA A 107 -21.25 4.39 9.49
C ALA A 107 -22.04 4.51 8.18
N GLY A 108 -22.22 5.71 7.64
CA GLY A 108 -22.92 5.91 6.37
C GLY A 108 -23.30 7.35 6.10
N GLU A 109 -23.32 7.71 4.83
CA GLU A 109 -23.83 8.98 4.32
C GLU A 109 -25.32 8.85 4.00
N LEU A 110 -26.10 9.91 4.18
CA LEU A 110 -27.52 9.95 3.84
C LEU A 110 -27.75 10.86 2.64
N GLY A 111 -28.38 10.32 1.60
CA GLY A 111 -29.04 11.11 0.57
C GLY A 111 -30.27 11.83 1.13
N LEU A 112 -30.67 12.92 0.49
CA LEU A 112 -31.88 13.69 0.89
C LEU A 112 -33.16 12.86 0.81
N ASP A 113 -33.18 11.78 0.02
CA ASP A 113 -34.27 10.82 -0.11
C ASP A 113 -34.28 9.74 1.00
N GLY A 114 -33.34 9.78 1.93
CA GLY A 114 -33.21 8.82 3.01
C GLY A 114 -32.45 7.54 2.64
N LYS A 115 -31.89 7.42 1.43
CA LYS A 115 -31.04 6.32 1.02
C LYS A 115 -29.64 6.46 1.58
N LEU A 116 -29.02 5.34 1.94
CA LEU A 116 -27.62 5.30 2.33
C LEU A 116 -26.72 5.33 1.09
N GLN A 117 -25.79 6.25 1.11
CA GLN A 117 -24.75 6.41 0.08
C GLN A 117 -23.45 5.78 0.55
N PRO A 118 -22.62 5.24 -0.39
CA PRO A 118 -21.36 4.61 -0.05
C PRO A 118 -20.37 5.61 0.59
N VAL A 119 -19.58 5.09 1.53
CA VAL A 119 -18.51 5.84 2.20
C VAL A 119 -17.16 5.15 2.04
N GLU A 120 -16.09 5.93 2.10
CA GLU A 120 -14.72 5.43 2.01
C GLU A 120 -14.24 4.90 3.36
N GLY A 121 -13.33 3.93 3.34
CA GLY A 121 -12.64 3.44 4.54
C GLY A 121 -13.47 2.52 5.43
N ILE A 122 -14.45 1.82 4.88
CA ILE A 122 -15.30 0.91 5.67
C ILE A 122 -14.52 -0.30 6.19
N LEU A 123 -13.65 -0.90 5.39
CA LEU A 123 -12.87 -2.07 5.83
C LEU A 123 -12.02 -1.79 7.06
N PRO A 124 -11.18 -0.73 7.12
CA PRO A 124 -10.45 -0.38 8.33
C PRO A 124 -11.34 -0.14 9.54
N ILE A 125 -12.48 0.54 9.35
CA ILE A 125 -13.46 0.80 10.42
C ILE A 125 -14.00 -0.51 10.98
N VAL A 126 -14.42 -1.43 10.12
CA VAL A 126 -15.00 -2.73 10.53
C VAL A 126 -13.94 -3.62 11.19
N LEU A 127 -12.72 -3.66 10.67
CA LEU A 127 -11.61 -4.41 11.29
C LEU A 127 -11.32 -3.91 12.72
N GLU A 128 -11.32 -2.60 12.92
CA GLU A 128 -11.08 -2.02 14.25
C GLU A 128 -12.29 -2.21 15.18
N ALA A 129 -13.52 -2.10 14.66
CA ALA A 129 -14.73 -2.41 15.40
C ALA A 129 -14.74 -3.86 15.91
N LYS A 130 -14.32 -4.81 15.08
CA LYS A 130 -14.14 -6.22 15.48
C LYS A 130 -13.17 -6.36 16.64
N LYS A 131 -12.00 -5.72 16.57
CA LYS A 131 -10.98 -5.74 17.64
C LYS A 131 -11.50 -5.11 18.93
N ALA A 132 -12.33 -4.08 18.82
CA ALA A 132 -12.96 -3.41 19.97
C ALA A 132 -14.14 -4.18 20.58
N GLY A 133 -14.56 -5.30 19.97
CA GLY A 133 -15.62 -6.18 20.50
C GLY A 133 -17.04 -5.76 20.11
N PHE A 134 -17.23 -4.91 19.11
CA PHE A 134 -18.56 -4.64 18.56
C PHE A 134 -19.16 -5.90 17.95
N ARG A 135 -20.44 -6.12 18.17
CA ARG A 135 -21.20 -7.26 17.66
C ARG A 135 -21.55 -7.10 16.18
N CYS A 136 -21.90 -5.87 15.78
CA CYS A 136 -22.39 -5.60 14.44
C CYS A 136 -21.94 -4.21 13.96
N CYS A 137 -21.69 -4.11 12.64
CA CYS A 137 -21.57 -2.83 11.95
C CYS A 137 -22.73 -2.62 10.99
N VAL A 138 -23.40 -1.49 11.07
CA VAL A 138 -24.44 -1.03 10.13
C VAL A 138 -23.79 -0.05 9.15
N ILE A 139 -23.76 -0.41 7.90
CA ILE A 139 -23.08 0.30 6.83
C ILE A 139 -23.98 0.37 5.58
N PRO A 140 -23.66 1.24 4.60
CA PRO A 140 -24.40 1.25 3.32
C PRO A 140 -24.34 -0.13 2.63
N LYS A 141 -25.43 -0.53 1.98
CA LYS A 141 -25.51 -1.78 1.20
C LYS A 141 -24.40 -1.89 0.17
N SER A 142 -24.03 -0.78 -0.45
CA SER A 142 -22.93 -0.70 -1.43
C SER A 142 -21.52 -0.95 -0.86
N ASN A 143 -21.36 -0.93 0.47
CA ASN A 143 -20.11 -1.26 1.16
C ASN A 143 -20.17 -2.64 1.87
N GLU A 144 -21.26 -3.38 1.70
CA GLU A 144 -21.48 -4.62 2.46
C GLU A 144 -20.41 -5.68 2.15
N ASP A 145 -20.07 -5.87 0.86
CA ASP A 145 -19.05 -6.84 0.44
C ASP A 145 -17.67 -6.47 1.00
N GLU A 146 -17.33 -5.16 1.01
CA GLU A 146 -16.13 -4.65 1.66
C GLU A 146 -16.11 -4.94 3.17
N GLY A 147 -17.22 -4.67 3.87
CA GLY A 147 -17.34 -4.91 5.30
C GLY A 147 -17.23 -6.40 5.68
N ARG A 148 -17.78 -7.30 4.84
CA ARG A 148 -17.75 -8.76 5.04
C ARG A 148 -16.34 -9.35 5.00
N LEU A 149 -15.37 -8.66 4.38
CA LEU A 149 -13.96 -9.09 4.35
C LEU A 149 -13.36 -9.25 5.75
N ALA A 150 -13.85 -8.50 6.74
CA ALA A 150 -13.33 -8.52 8.10
C ALA A 150 -13.61 -9.82 8.86
N GLN A 151 -14.52 -10.67 8.39
CA GLN A 151 -14.95 -11.93 9.03
C GLN A 151 -15.07 -11.86 10.56
N GLY A 152 -15.98 -12.62 11.16
CA GLY A 152 -16.13 -12.70 12.63
C GLY A 152 -16.78 -11.49 13.31
N ILE A 153 -17.34 -10.54 12.56
CA ILE A 153 -18.26 -9.50 13.01
C ILE A 153 -19.48 -9.49 12.08
N GLN A 154 -20.67 -9.21 12.62
CA GLN A 154 -21.88 -9.13 11.82
C GLN A 154 -21.90 -7.82 11.01
N ILE A 155 -22.28 -7.92 9.73
CA ILE A 155 -22.44 -6.76 8.85
C ILE A 155 -23.89 -6.65 8.44
N PHE A 156 -24.49 -5.50 8.69
CA PHE A 156 -25.79 -5.12 8.17
C PHE A 156 -25.63 -4.03 7.11
N GLY A 157 -25.69 -4.44 5.84
CA GLY A 157 -25.72 -3.53 4.69
C GLY A 157 -27.14 -3.02 4.47
N ALA A 158 -27.41 -1.76 4.80
CA ALA A 158 -28.73 -1.15 4.67
C ALA A 158 -28.82 -0.24 3.43
N GLU A 159 -29.98 -0.22 2.78
CA GLU A 159 -30.25 0.66 1.63
C GLU A 159 -30.84 2.00 2.07
N THR A 160 -31.64 2.00 3.15
CA THR A 160 -32.37 3.21 3.60
C THR A 160 -32.33 3.37 5.11
N LEU A 161 -32.51 4.61 5.56
CA LEU A 161 -32.67 4.96 6.99
C LEU A 161 -33.88 4.24 7.59
N GLU A 162 -34.97 4.07 6.84
CA GLU A 162 -36.17 3.35 7.30
C GLU A 162 -35.86 1.89 7.62
N GLU A 163 -35.11 1.22 6.77
CA GLU A 163 -34.67 -0.18 6.96
C GLU A 163 -33.86 -0.34 8.26
N VAL A 164 -32.90 0.57 8.51
CA VAL A 164 -32.13 0.60 9.76
C VAL A 164 -33.05 0.80 10.98
N CYS A 165 -34.00 1.72 10.89
CA CYS A 165 -34.94 1.98 11.99
C CYS A 165 -35.85 0.78 12.28
N ARG A 166 -36.36 0.10 11.27
CA ARG A 166 -37.18 -1.12 11.41
C ARG A 166 -36.38 -2.27 12.04
N TRP A 167 -35.12 -2.42 11.65
CA TRP A 167 -34.23 -3.40 12.26
C TRP A 167 -33.95 -3.09 13.74
N LEU A 168 -33.65 -1.82 14.08
CA LEU A 168 -33.43 -1.40 15.47
C LEU A 168 -34.67 -1.53 16.36
N LYS A 169 -35.88 -1.48 15.79
CA LYS A 169 -37.14 -1.76 16.48
C LYS A 169 -37.43 -3.26 16.64
N GLY A 170 -36.65 -4.14 15.99
CA GLY A 170 -36.93 -5.58 15.95
C GLY A 170 -38.05 -5.99 15.00
N GLU A 171 -38.53 -5.09 14.14
CA GLU A 171 -39.59 -5.32 13.16
C GLU A 171 -39.07 -6.01 11.88
N TYR A 172 -37.76 -6.02 11.68
CA TYR A 172 -37.08 -6.56 10.51
C TYR A 172 -35.81 -7.31 10.92
N MET A 173 -35.62 -8.52 10.38
CA MET A 173 -34.39 -9.29 10.52
C MET A 173 -33.75 -9.41 9.13
N PRO A 174 -32.63 -8.74 8.86
CA PRO A 174 -31.94 -8.92 7.60
C PRO A 174 -31.44 -10.37 7.48
N GLN A 175 -31.48 -10.91 6.27
CA GLN A 175 -30.77 -12.16 5.98
C GLN A 175 -29.27 -11.83 6.02
N MET A 176 -28.64 -12.10 7.16
CA MET A 176 -27.19 -12.04 7.26
C MET A 176 -26.65 -13.29 6.59
N GLU A 177 -26.28 -13.18 5.33
CA GLU A 177 -25.60 -14.25 4.61
C GLU A 177 -24.30 -14.60 5.34
N LYS A 178 -24.04 -15.89 5.46
CA LYS A 178 -22.75 -16.36 5.97
C LYS A 178 -21.68 -15.88 5.00
N PRO A 179 -20.49 -15.48 5.50
CA PRO A 179 -19.38 -15.18 4.60
C PRO A 179 -19.19 -16.37 3.67
N ASP A 180 -19.19 -16.11 2.38
CA ASP A 180 -18.89 -17.14 1.39
C ASP A 180 -17.56 -17.80 1.75
N GLN A 181 -17.55 -19.14 1.66
CA GLN A 181 -16.31 -19.90 1.81
C GLN A 181 -15.33 -19.35 0.78
N GLU A 182 -14.13 -19.07 1.22
CA GLU A 182 -13.05 -18.59 0.36
C GLU A 182 -13.03 -19.41 -0.93
N GLU A 183 -13.46 -18.81 -2.01
CA GLU A 183 -13.10 -19.35 -3.32
C GLU A 183 -11.58 -19.34 -3.37
N ALA A 184 -10.99 -20.53 -3.46
CA ALA A 184 -9.58 -20.66 -3.75
C ALA A 184 -9.33 -19.88 -5.04
N HIS A 185 -8.74 -18.68 -4.90
CA HIS A 185 -8.44 -17.87 -6.06
C HIS A 185 -7.51 -18.68 -6.94
N GLY A 186 -8.03 -19.08 -8.10
CA GLY A 186 -7.28 -19.77 -9.13
C GLY A 186 -6.01 -18.99 -9.49
N MET A 187 -5.05 -19.65 -10.13
CA MET A 187 -3.82 -19.00 -10.58
C MET A 187 -4.18 -17.69 -11.29
N GLU A 188 -3.60 -16.59 -10.80
CA GLU A 188 -3.79 -15.28 -11.43
C GLU A 188 -3.43 -15.36 -12.91
N GLU A 189 -4.38 -15.09 -13.78
CA GLU A 189 -4.12 -14.93 -15.21
C GLU A 189 -3.56 -13.53 -15.44
N TRP A 190 -2.44 -13.49 -16.17
CA TRP A 190 -1.77 -12.27 -16.58
C TRP A 190 -1.76 -12.20 -18.10
N ASP A 191 -2.14 -11.06 -18.66
CA ASP A 191 -2.10 -10.81 -20.11
C ASP A 191 -0.68 -10.60 -20.64
N ILE A 192 0.32 -10.57 -19.75
CA ILE A 192 1.73 -10.31 -20.04
C ILE A 192 2.62 -11.38 -19.41
N ASP A 193 3.69 -11.75 -20.09
CA ASP A 193 4.63 -12.78 -19.63
C ASP A 193 6.09 -12.40 -19.93
N TYR A 194 7.04 -12.92 -19.14
CA TYR A 194 8.48 -12.72 -19.42
C TYR A 194 8.95 -13.40 -20.69
N SER A 195 8.24 -14.42 -21.20
CA SER A 195 8.50 -15.03 -22.50
C SER A 195 8.29 -14.08 -23.68
N ASP A 196 7.50 -12.99 -23.51
CA ASP A 196 7.33 -11.95 -24.54
C ASP A 196 8.61 -11.12 -24.76
N ILE A 197 9.56 -11.18 -23.81
CA ILE A 197 10.83 -10.46 -23.89
C ILE A 197 11.88 -11.38 -24.46
N GLN A 198 12.33 -11.06 -25.66
CA GLN A 198 13.39 -11.84 -26.34
C GLN A 198 14.76 -11.39 -25.80
N GLY A 199 15.67 -12.37 -25.62
CA GLY A 199 17.00 -12.11 -25.06
C GLY A 199 17.00 -11.58 -23.64
N GLN A 200 18.04 -10.82 -23.28
CA GLN A 200 18.20 -10.16 -21.97
C GLN A 200 18.18 -11.10 -20.76
N GLU A 201 18.70 -12.32 -20.90
CA GLU A 201 18.66 -13.34 -19.85
C GLU A 201 19.35 -12.88 -18.55
N ALA A 202 20.45 -12.11 -18.66
CA ALA A 202 21.12 -11.54 -17.50
C ALA A 202 20.22 -10.52 -16.74
N VAL A 203 19.41 -9.72 -17.47
CA VAL A 203 18.48 -8.77 -16.86
C VAL A 203 17.31 -9.48 -16.21
N LYS A 204 16.77 -10.52 -16.86
CA LYS A 204 15.74 -11.40 -16.26
C LYS A 204 16.26 -12.08 -14.99
N ARG A 205 17.51 -12.57 -15.01
CA ARG A 205 18.18 -13.18 -13.84
C ARG A 205 18.30 -12.17 -12.70
N ALA A 206 18.82 -10.98 -12.95
CA ALA A 206 18.92 -9.91 -11.95
C ALA A 206 17.55 -9.53 -11.37
N THR A 207 16.51 -9.47 -12.22
CA THR A 207 15.14 -9.22 -11.80
C THR A 207 14.61 -10.32 -10.90
N MET A 208 14.87 -11.59 -11.23
CA MET A 208 14.47 -12.74 -10.41
C MET A 208 15.16 -12.71 -9.04
N VAL A 209 16.46 -12.39 -9.00
CA VAL A 209 17.20 -12.20 -7.73
C VAL A 209 16.60 -11.06 -6.90
N ALA A 210 16.31 -9.91 -7.54
CA ALA A 210 15.71 -8.77 -6.87
C ALA A 210 14.36 -9.12 -6.25
N VAL A 211 13.48 -9.78 -6.99
CA VAL A 211 12.16 -10.22 -6.52
C VAL A 211 12.28 -11.27 -5.41
N ALA A 212 13.17 -12.25 -5.57
CA ALA A 212 13.35 -13.30 -4.56
C ALA A 212 13.82 -12.77 -3.21
N GLY A 213 14.72 -11.78 -3.17
CA GLY A 213 15.22 -11.17 -1.93
C GLY A 213 14.42 -9.95 -1.46
N GLY A 214 13.57 -9.38 -2.31
CA GLY A 214 12.91 -8.09 -2.07
C GLY A 214 13.85 -6.89 -2.25
N HIS A 215 14.89 -7.03 -3.07
CA HIS A 215 15.93 -6.02 -3.29
C HIS A 215 15.46 -4.92 -4.22
N ASN A 216 15.90 -3.68 -3.96
CA ASN A 216 15.65 -2.55 -4.84
C ASN A 216 16.51 -2.66 -6.11
N LEU A 217 15.91 -2.38 -7.27
CA LEU A 217 16.49 -2.66 -8.59
C LEU A 217 16.53 -1.40 -9.46
N LEU A 218 17.65 -1.17 -10.11
CA LEU A 218 17.83 -0.11 -11.11
C LEU A 218 18.25 -0.72 -12.44
N TYR A 219 17.47 -0.46 -13.49
CA TYR A 219 17.83 -0.72 -14.86
C TYR A 219 18.48 0.49 -15.48
N VAL A 220 19.67 0.33 -16.06
CA VAL A 220 20.40 1.36 -16.83
C VAL A 220 20.53 0.89 -18.25
N GLY A 221 20.22 1.72 -19.23
CA GLY A 221 20.38 1.30 -20.64
C GLY A 221 19.81 2.33 -21.62
N PRO A 222 20.09 2.15 -22.92
CA PRO A 222 19.66 3.06 -23.96
C PRO A 222 18.13 3.13 -24.10
N PRO A 223 17.59 4.19 -24.71
CA PRO A 223 16.17 4.23 -25.06
C PRO A 223 15.80 3.03 -25.94
N GLY A 224 14.59 2.47 -25.69
CA GLY A 224 14.10 1.32 -26.46
C GLY A 224 14.72 -0.04 -26.08
N SER A 225 15.52 -0.13 -25.00
CA SER A 225 16.07 -1.41 -24.52
C SER A 225 15.08 -2.27 -23.73
N GLY A 226 13.82 -1.90 -23.64
CA GLY A 226 12.78 -2.72 -22.98
C GLY A 226 12.70 -2.61 -21.45
N LYS A 227 13.39 -1.65 -20.80
CA LYS A 227 13.41 -1.46 -19.33
C LYS A 227 12.01 -1.40 -18.71
N THR A 228 11.12 -0.59 -19.30
CA THR A 228 9.73 -0.46 -18.86
C THR A 228 8.94 -1.76 -19.05
N MET A 229 9.20 -2.51 -20.14
CA MET A 229 8.58 -3.82 -20.36
C MET A 229 9.00 -4.85 -19.32
N LEU A 230 10.29 -4.89 -18.97
CA LEU A 230 10.83 -5.74 -17.90
C LEU A 230 10.18 -5.41 -16.55
N ALA A 231 10.11 -4.13 -16.21
CA ALA A 231 9.52 -3.68 -14.94
C ALA A 231 8.02 -4.04 -14.83
N LYS A 232 7.24 -3.82 -15.89
CA LYS A 232 5.79 -4.10 -15.92
C LYS A 232 5.45 -5.59 -15.75
N ARG A 233 6.39 -6.49 -16.01
CA ARG A 233 6.22 -7.93 -15.84
C ARG A 233 6.61 -8.44 -14.44
N ILE A 234 7.25 -7.62 -13.61
CA ILE A 234 7.61 -8.01 -12.23
C ILE A 234 6.42 -8.56 -11.43
N PRO A 235 5.21 -7.99 -11.49
CA PRO A 235 4.05 -8.55 -10.79
C PRO A 235 3.76 -10.01 -11.11
N THR A 236 4.06 -10.48 -12.32
CA THR A 236 3.81 -11.87 -12.75
C THR A 236 4.69 -12.90 -12.04
N ILE A 237 5.82 -12.46 -11.47
CA ILE A 237 6.79 -13.32 -10.77
C ILE A 237 6.86 -13.07 -9.26
N LEU A 238 6.11 -12.08 -8.74
CA LEU A 238 5.98 -11.86 -7.30
C LEU A 238 5.25 -13.03 -6.62
N PRO A 239 5.62 -13.39 -5.39
CA PRO A 239 4.83 -14.31 -4.57
C PRO A 239 3.39 -13.79 -4.39
N PRO A 240 2.38 -14.67 -4.32
CA PRO A 240 1.01 -14.26 -4.07
C PRO A 240 0.90 -13.55 -2.72
N LEU A 241 -0.15 -12.74 -2.57
CA LEU A 241 -0.50 -12.16 -1.27
C LEU A 241 -1.10 -13.24 -0.37
N ASP A 242 -0.74 -13.24 0.89
CA ASP A 242 -1.53 -13.91 1.89
C ASP A 242 -2.77 -13.05 2.27
N ARG A 243 -3.66 -13.61 3.10
CA ARG A 243 -4.90 -12.93 3.47
C ARG A 243 -4.65 -11.67 4.30
N GLU A 244 -3.68 -11.69 5.20
CA GLU A 244 -3.37 -10.54 6.06
C GLU A 244 -2.79 -9.39 5.23
N GLU A 245 -1.83 -9.70 4.34
CA GLU A 245 -1.29 -8.75 3.36
C GLU A 245 -2.40 -8.17 2.46
N SER A 246 -3.31 -9.03 1.96
CA SER A 246 -4.45 -8.61 1.14
C SER A 246 -5.38 -7.65 1.88
N LEU A 247 -5.72 -7.93 3.12
CA LEU A 247 -6.57 -7.06 3.95
C LEU A 247 -5.90 -5.72 4.26
N GLU A 248 -4.59 -5.73 4.55
CA GLU A 248 -3.83 -4.51 4.80
C GLU A 248 -3.82 -3.59 3.56
N ILE A 249 -3.47 -4.15 2.40
CA ILE A 249 -3.47 -3.42 1.13
C ILE A 249 -4.88 -2.91 0.79
N THR A 250 -5.89 -3.77 0.94
CA THR A 250 -7.29 -3.41 0.68
C THR A 250 -7.74 -2.26 1.60
N GLY A 251 -7.34 -2.26 2.87
CA GLY A 251 -7.62 -1.17 3.81
C GLY A 251 -7.00 0.17 3.39
N ILE A 252 -5.78 0.14 2.82
CA ILE A 252 -5.13 1.34 2.26
C ILE A 252 -5.94 1.89 1.08
N TYR A 253 -6.33 1.02 0.13
CA TYR A 253 -7.10 1.40 -1.05
C TYR A 253 -8.53 1.84 -0.70
N SER A 254 -9.16 1.22 0.30
CA SER A 254 -10.44 1.62 0.87
C SER A 254 -10.39 3.06 1.39
N THR A 255 -9.38 3.37 2.21
CA THR A 255 -9.17 4.72 2.77
C THR A 255 -8.87 5.77 1.70
N ALA A 256 -8.24 5.36 0.60
CA ALA A 256 -7.94 6.24 -0.53
C ALA A 256 -9.12 6.42 -1.51
N GLY A 257 -10.25 5.73 -1.31
CA GLY A 257 -11.40 5.76 -2.21
C GLY A 257 -11.15 5.08 -3.56
N LEU A 258 -10.14 4.19 -3.63
CA LEU A 258 -9.70 3.53 -4.86
C LEU A 258 -10.16 2.07 -4.98
N LEU A 259 -11.00 1.61 -4.06
CA LEU A 259 -11.48 0.24 -4.05
C LEU A 259 -12.56 0.02 -5.10
N LYS A 260 -12.47 -1.10 -5.83
CA LYS A 260 -13.53 -1.54 -6.75
C LYS A 260 -14.64 -2.24 -5.94
N ARG A 261 -15.91 -1.90 -6.20
CA ARG A 261 -17.03 -2.42 -5.42
C ARG A 261 -17.34 -3.89 -5.71
N GLU A 262 -17.17 -4.33 -6.95
CA GLU A 262 -17.55 -5.68 -7.41
C GLU A 262 -16.63 -6.79 -6.89
N ASN A 263 -15.38 -6.47 -6.57
CA ASN A 263 -14.39 -7.38 -5.97
C ASN A 263 -13.50 -6.56 -5.04
N PRO A 264 -13.94 -6.31 -3.81
CA PRO A 264 -13.25 -5.37 -2.94
C PRO A 264 -11.90 -5.88 -2.44
N LEU A 265 -11.67 -7.20 -2.35
CA LEU A 265 -10.40 -7.73 -1.85
C LEU A 265 -9.32 -7.71 -2.93
N ILE A 266 -8.19 -7.07 -2.61
CA ILE A 266 -7.04 -6.96 -3.51
C ILE A 266 -6.15 -8.19 -3.30
N TRP A 267 -6.10 -9.07 -4.30
CA TRP A 267 -5.26 -10.27 -4.32
C TRP A 267 -3.94 -10.08 -5.10
N LYS A 268 -3.90 -9.11 -6.02
CA LYS A 268 -2.71 -8.81 -6.82
C LYS A 268 -1.84 -7.78 -6.12
N ARG A 269 -0.53 -8.07 -6.01
CA ARG A 269 0.42 -7.09 -5.47
C ARG A 269 0.38 -5.79 -6.28
N PRO A 270 0.27 -4.62 -5.63
CA PRO A 270 0.23 -3.35 -6.33
C PRO A 270 1.47 -3.11 -7.19
N PHE A 271 1.27 -2.60 -8.40
CA PHE A 271 2.32 -2.04 -9.24
C PHE A 271 1.98 -0.59 -9.53
N ARG A 272 2.75 0.32 -8.94
CA ARG A 272 2.52 1.76 -9.07
C ARG A 272 3.59 2.37 -9.95
N GLU A 273 3.22 2.72 -11.17
CA GLU A 273 4.08 3.43 -12.12
C GLU A 273 3.93 4.92 -11.89
N VAL A 274 5.05 5.59 -11.61
CA VAL A 274 5.07 7.01 -11.28
C VAL A 274 5.87 7.78 -12.32
N HIS A 275 5.25 8.79 -12.91
CA HIS A 275 5.89 9.67 -13.89
C HIS A 275 6.74 10.76 -13.20
N HIS A 276 7.82 11.21 -13.84
CA HIS A 276 8.76 12.18 -13.27
C HIS A 276 8.14 13.57 -12.95
N THR A 277 6.93 13.86 -13.47
CA THR A 277 6.19 15.11 -13.15
C THR A 277 5.45 15.06 -11.82
N VAL A 278 5.52 13.94 -11.08
CA VAL A 278 4.86 13.77 -9.80
C VAL A 278 5.33 14.80 -8.78
N THR A 279 4.41 15.30 -7.96
CA THR A 279 4.75 16.18 -6.83
C THR A 279 5.15 15.36 -5.60
N ARG A 280 5.88 15.97 -4.64
CA ARG A 280 6.20 15.32 -3.36
C ARG A 280 4.95 14.81 -2.64
N ALA A 281 3.88 15.64 -2.63
CA ALA A 281 2.63 15.29 -1.95
C ALA A 281 1.90 14.11 -2.62
N ALA A 282 1.94 14.01 -3.94
CA ALA A 282 1.37 12.87 -4.65
C ALA A 282 2.21 11.59 -4.42
N LEU A 283 3.53 11.72 -4.29
CA LEU A 283 4.43 10.57 -4.10
C LEU A 283 4.33 9.97 -2.69
N ILE A 284 4.45 10.79 -1.64
CA ILE A 284 4.49 10.30 -0.24
C ILE A 284 3.22 10.58 0.54
N GLY A 285 2.24 11.20 -0.07
CA GLY A 285 1.04 11.66 0.62
C GLY A 285 1.18 13.09 1.14
N GLY A 286 0.06 13.72 1.37
CA GLY A 286 0.06 15.12 1.79
C GLY A 286 -1.35 15.70 1.86
N GLY A 287 -1.39 17.03 1.85
CA GLY A 287 -2.61 17.78 2.02
C GLY A 287 -2.79 18.34 3.45
N ARG A 288 -3.86 19.10 3.66
CA ARG A 288 -4.25 19.63 4.98
C ARG A 288 -4.63 18.50 5.93
N ILE A 289 -5.31 17.49 5.40
CA ILE A 289 -5.56 16.19 6.02
C ILE A 289 -4.80 15.19 5.14
N PRO A 290 -3.74 14.57 5.67
CA PRO A 290 -2.92 13.68 4.87
C PRO A 290 -3.70 12.49 4.33
N SER A 291 -3.58 12.25 3.02
CA SER A 291 -4.05 11.06 2.32
C SER A 291 -2.87 10.22 1.86
N PRO A 292 -3.06 8.91 1.62
CA PRO A 292 -2.02 8.05 1.07
C PRO A 292 -1.49 8.57 -0.26
N GLY A 293 -0.15 8.52 -0.45
CA GLY A 293 0.49 8.80 -1.74
C GLY A 293 0.85 7.51 -2.49
N GLU A 294 1.47 7.64 -3.68
CA GLU A 294 1.87 6.51 -4.53
C GLU A 294 2.76 5.50 -3.81
N ALA A 295 3.66 5.96 -2.93
CA ALA A 295 4.52 5.09 -2.14
C ALA A 295 3.73 4.22 -1.14
N THR A 296 2.65 4.74 -0.55
CA THR A 296 1.74 3.97 0.30
C THR A 296 0.86 3.04 -0.54
N LEU A 297 0.37 3.52 -1.69
CA LEU A 297 -0.41 2.69 -2.62
C LEU A 297 0.42 1.54 -3.23
N ALA A 298 1.75 1.64 -3.22
CA ALA A 298 2.67 0.57 -3.63
C ALA A 298 2.99 -0.43 -2.51
N HIS A 299 2.45 -0.24 -1.30
CA HIS A 299 2.70 -1.12 -0.15
C HIS A 299 2.42 -2.60 -0.49
N GLY A 300 3.32 -3.49 -0.07
CA GLY A 300 3.25 -4.93 -0.37
C GLY A 300 3.56 -5.29 -1.83
N GLY A 301 3.88 -4.31 -2.68
CA GLY A 301 4.10 -4.47 -4.12
C GLY A 301 5.34 -3.74 -4.64
N VAL A 302 5.19 -3.07 -5.78
CA VAL A 302 6.27 -2.41 -6.52
C VAL A 302 5.96 -0.93 -6.75
N LEU A 303 6.91 -0.07 -6.42
CA LEU A 303 6.95 1.32 -6.87
C LEU A 303 7.93 1.43 -8.04
N PHE A 304 7.42 1.71 -9.23
CA PHE A 304 8.22 1.85 -10.44
C PHE A 304 8.41 3.32 -10.81
N LEU A 305 9.68 3.73 -10.93
CA LEU A 305 10.07 5.07 -11.36
C LEU A 305 10.75 4.97 -12.73
N ASP A 306 10.04 5.33 -13.78
CA ASP A 306 10.63 5.42 -15.11
C ASP A 306 11.33 6.75 -15.31
N GLU A 307 12.37 6.79 -16.15
CA GLU A 307 13.18 7.99 -16.40
C GLU A 307 13.73 8.62 -15.10
N LEU A 308 14.29 7.83 -14.21
CA LEU A 308 14.69 8.22 -12.86
C LEU A 308 15.49 9.53 -12.80
N ALA A 309 16.41 9.76 -13.74
CA ALA A 309 17.24 10.97 -13.79
C ALA A 309 16.48 12.25 -14.20
N GLU A 310 15.21 12.12 -14.64
CA GLU A 310 14.35 13.27 -14.95
C GLU A 310 13.51 13.75 -13.75
N PHE A 311 13.44 12.96 -12.69
CA PHE A 311 12.78 13.41 -11.47
C PHE A 311 13.51 14.58 -10.80
N PRO A 312 12.78 15.57 -10.28
CA PRO A 312 13.38 16.60 -9.44
C PRO A 312 14.07 15.98 -8.23
N ARG A 313 15.32 16.35 -7.96
CA ARG A 313 16.12 15.80 -6.85
C ARG A 313 15.35 15.80 -5.52
N GLY A 314 14.63 16.89 -5.23
CA GLY A 314 13.85 16.98 -4.00
C GLY A 314 12.65 16.02 -3.91
N VAL A 315 12.20 15.45 -5.04
CA VAL A 315 11.15 14.41 -5.05
C VAL A 315 11.76 13.05 -4.75
N LEU A 316 12.94 12.73 -5.24
CA LEU A 316 13.63 11.47 -4.94
C LEU A 316 14.11 11.40 -3.49
N GLU A 317 14.57 12.52 -2.91
CA GLU A 317 15.06 12.56 -1.52
C GLU A 317 13.99 12.17 -0.48
N VAL A 318 12.69 12.41 -0.75
CA VAL A 318 11.64 12.04 0.20
C VAL A 318 11.40 10.53 0.27
N LEU A 319 11.84 9.76 -0.73
CA LEU A 319 11.77 8.30 -0.72
C LEU A 319 12.82 7.65 0.20
N ARG A 320 13.81 8.41 0.67
CA ARG A 320 14.88 7.85 1.53
C ARG A 320 14.33 7.27 2.81
N GLN A 321 13.36 7.94 3.43
CA GLN A 321 12.73 7.46 4.65
C GLN A 321 11.94 6.15 4.43
N PRO A 322 10.96 6.08 3.52
CA PRO A 322 10.22 4.84 3.33
C PRO A 322 11.06 3.66 2.84
N LEU A 323 12.15 3.90 2.12
CA LEU A 323 13.07 2.83 1.71
C LEU A 323 13.82 2.22 2.90
N GLU A 324 14.03 2.97 4.00
CA GLU A 324 14.69 2.48 5.21
C GLU A 324 13.69 2.01 6.28
N GLU A 325 12.71 2.84 6.59
CA GLU A 325 11.79 2.64 7.73
C GLU A 325 10.51 1.90 7.35
N LYS A 326 10.28 1.65 6.03
CA LYS A 326 9.09 0.99 5.50
C LYS A 326 7.78 1.71 5.85
N CYS A 327 7.89 2.96 6.25
CA CYS A 327 6.76 3.84 6.56
C CYS A 327 7.08 5.30 6.23
N ILE A 328 6.05 6.11 6.11
CA ILE A 328 6.10 7.54 5.85
C ILE A 328 5.53 8.26 7.06
N HIS A 329 6.31 9.18 7.65
CA HIS A 329 5.87 10.02 8.76
C HIS A 329 5.53 11.42 8.25
N LEU A 330 4.26 11.82 8.39
CA LEU A 330 3.79 13.16 8.03
C LEU A 330 3.36 13.93 9.28
N ALA A 331 4.18 14.86 9.73
CA ALA A 331 3.81 15.77 10.81
C ALA A 331 2.95 16.93 10.28
N ARG A 332 1.84 17.23 10.95
CA ARG A 332 0.95 18.36 10.68
C ARG A 332 0.55 19.00 12.02
N GLN A 333 0.02 20.20 11.99
CA GLN A 333 -0.48 20.88 13.21
C GLN A 333 -1.53 20.06 13.97
N GLN A 334 -2.23 19.17 13.29
CA GLN A 334 -3.31 18.34 13.82
C GLN A 334 -2.85 16.97 14.33
N GLY A 335 -1.56 16.63 14.21
CA GLY A 335 -0.99 15.36 14.65
C GLY A 335 0.06 14.79 13.71
N ALA A 336 0.63 13.67 14.11
CA ALA A 336 1.53 12.85 13.30
C ALA A 336 0.73 11.71 12.66
N TYR A 337 0.94 11.52 11.37
CA TYR A 337 0.31 10.47 10.57
C TYR A 337 1.39 9.51 10.08
N ILE A 338 1.14 8.22 10.20
CA ILE A 338 2.05 7.18 9.75
C ILE A 338 1.33 6.39 8.67
N PHE A 339 2.00 6.24 7.52
CA PHE A 339 1.51 5.45 6.40
C PHE A 339 2.50 4.32 6.11
N PRO A 340 2.07 3.06 6.01
CA PRO A 340 2.95 1.96 5.62
C PRO A 340 3.41 2.15 4.18
N ALA A 341 4.66 1.80 3.91
CA ALA A 341 5.29 1.96 2.60
C ALA A 341 6.41 0.91 2.41
N ASP A 342 6.12 -0.37 2.71
CA ASP A 342 7.02 -1.48 2.38
C ASP A 342 6.80 -1.93 0.95
N PHE A 343 7.47 -1.29 0.03
CA PHE A 343 7.46 -1.61 -1.40
C PHE A 343 8.88 -1.99 -1.87
N MET A 344 8.95 -2.73 -2.96
CA MET A 344 10.15 -2.92 -3.75
C MET A 344 10.29 -1.73 -4.70
N LEU A 345 11.39 -0.97 -4.59
CA LEU A 345 11.69 0.07 -5.55
C LEU A 345 12.29 -0.55 -6.82
N VAL A 346 11.66 -0.29 -7.95
CA VAL A 346 12.21 -0.57 -9.28
C VAL A 346 12.34 0.75 -10.02
N ALA A 347 13.49 1.00 -10.62
CA ALA A 347 13.71 2.22 -11.36
C ALA A 347 14.37 1.93 -12.72
N ALA A 348 14.14 2.81 -13.68
CA ALA A 348 14.79 2.77 -14.97
C ALA A 348 15.40 4.13 -15.32
N THR A 349 16.59 4.14 -15.90
CA THR A 349 17.25 5.36 -16.34
C THR A 349 18.07 5.13 -17.58
N ASN A 350 18.33 6.20 -18.31
CA ASN A 350 19.33 6.20 -19.36
C ASN A 350 20.72 6.51 -18.76
N PRO A 351 21.82 6.08 -19.40
CA PRO A 351 23.17 6.34 -18.89
C PRO A 351 23.63 7.79 -19.07
N CYS A 352 23.01 8.52 -19.99
CA CYS A 352 23.32 9.93 -20.30
C CYS A 352 22.12 10.58 -21.01
N PRO A 353 22.13 11.91 -21.28
CA PRO A 353 21.03 12.59 -21.97
C PRO A 353 20.64 11.99 -23.34
N CYS A 354 21.63 11.57 -24.15
CA CYS A 354 21.35 10.92 -25.44
C CYS A 354 21.07 9.40 -25.30
N GLY A 355 21.36 8.81 -24.13
CA GLY A 355 21.14 7.39 -23.86
C GLY A 355 22.20 6.43 -24.38
N MET A 356 23.29 6.89 -25.01
CA MET A 356 24.24 6.04 -25.74
C MET A 356 25.62 5.92 -25.06
N ALA A 357 25.84 6.47 -23.88
CA ALA A 357 27.09 6.30 -23.15
C ALA A 357 27.20 4.89 -22.56
N PRO A 358 28.42 4.31 -22.45
CA PRO A 358 29.71 4.84 -22.91
C PRO A 358 30.05 4.55 -24.39
N GLY A 359 29.09 4.19 -25.23
CA GLY A 359 29.29 3.73 -26.61
C GLY A 359 29.76 4.84 -27.58
N PRO A 360 30.29 4.44 -28.74
CA PRO A 360 30.81 5.37 -29.76
C PRO A 360 29.70 6.24 -30.40
N GLN A 361 28.44 5.89 -30.25
CA GLN A 361 27.30 6.67 -30.73
C GLN A 361 26.89 7.79 -29.76
N CYS A 362 27.54 7.90 -28.59
CA CYS A 362 27.25 8.94 -27.62
C CYS A 362 27.71 10.30 -28.13
N THR A 363 26.78 11.27 -28.19
CA THR A 363 27.06 12.64 -28.61
C THR A 363 27.25 13.59 -27.43
N CYS A 364 27.15 13.11 -26.20
CA CYS A 364 27.25 13.93 -24.99
C CYS A 364 28.71 14.23 -24.63
N THR A 365 28.98 15.47 -24.21
CA THR A 365 30.26 15.81 -23.61
C THR A 365 30.41 15.18 -22.22
N PRO A 366 31.63 14.93 -21.72
CA PRO A 366 31.85 14.41 -20.37
C PRO A 366 31.18 15.25 -19.27
N GLY A 367 31.08 16.58 -19.46
CA GLY A 367 30.39 17.47 -18.54
C GLY A 367 28.89 17.26 -18.53
N GLN A 368 28.25 17.02 -19.68
CA GLN A 368 26.82 16.70 -19.78
C GLN A 368 26.49 15.34 -19.13
N ILE A 369 27.36 14.36 -19.33
CA ILE A 369 27.19 13.03 -18.69
C ILE A 369 27.25 13.18 -17.17
N ARG A 370 28.30 13.84 -16.64
CA ARG A 370 28.44 14.05 -15.18
C ARG A 370 27.28 14.84 -14.59
N ASN A 371 26.82 15.89 -15.27
CA ASN A 371 25.66 16.66 -14.80
C ASN A 371 24.37 15.84 -14.79
N TYR A 372 24.17 14.95 -15.75
CA TYR A 372 23.02 14.09 -15.82
C TYR A 372 23.04 13.03 -14.71
N GLN A 373 24.15 12.34 -14.56
CA GLN A 373 24.36 11.35 -13.51
C GLN A 373 24.30 11.97 -12.10
N GLY A 374 24.83 13.17 -11.93
CA GLY A 374 24.82 13.94 -10.68
C GLY A 374 23.41 14.39 -10.22
N LYS A 375 22.36 14.26 -11.05
CA LYS A 375 20.97 14.45 -10.61
C LYS A 375 20.57 13.42 -9.54
N LEU A 376 21.12 12.19 -9.61
CA LEU A 376 20.92 11.14 -8.62
C LEU A 376 21.94 11.31 -7.49
N SER A 377 21.44 11.50 -6.28
CA SER A 377 22.33 11.66 -5.13
C SER A 377 22.90 10.31 -4.68
N GLN A 378 24.16 10.29 -4.26
CA GLN A 378 24.79 9.09 -3.71
C GLN A 378 23.97 8.46 -2.57
N PRO A 379 23.40 9.23 -1.60
CA PRO A 379 22.56 8.65 -0.56
C PRO A 379 21.28 7.98 -1.07
N PHE A 380 20.75 8.37 -2.23
CA PHE A 380 19.63 7.68 -2.86
C PHE A 380 20.09 6.38 -3.53
N LEU A 381 21.18 6.43 -4.30
CA LEU A 381 21.78 5.26 -4.96
C LEU A 381 22.22 4.19 -3.95
N ASP A 382 22.69 4.61 -2.78
CA ASP A 382 23.02 3.70 -1.68
C ASP A 382 21.81 2.90 -1.17
N ARG A 383 20.59 3.16 -1.61
CA ARG A 383 19.38 2.38 -1.27
C ARG A 383 18.98 1.40 -2.35
N ILE A 384 19.65 1.45 -3.49
CA ILE A 384 19.50 0.47 -4.57
C ILE A 384 20.46 -0.69 -4.28
N ASP A 385 19.98 -1.91 -4.39
CA ASP A 385 20.74 -3.11 -4.06
C ASP A 385 21.37 -3.74 -5.30
N ILE A 386 20.62 -3.73 -6.40
CA ILE A 386 20.98 -4.32 -7.69
C ILE A 386 20.90 -3.24 -8.75
N CYS A 387 22.02 -3.02 -9.47
CA CYS A 387 22.06 -2.17 -10.64
C CYS A 387 22.43 -3.04 -11.84
N MET A 388 21.58 -3.04 -12.87
CA MET A 388 21.72 -3.92 -14.03
C MET A 388 21.64 -3.14 -15.34
N GLU A 389 22.62 -3.37 -16.22
CA GLU A 389 22.56 -2.85 -17.58
C GLU A 389 21.53 -3.65 -18.40
N ALA A 390 20.61 -2.91 -19.05
CA ALA A 390 19.67 -3.44 -20.01
C ALA A 390 20.15 -3.05 -21.43
N PRO A 391 20.97 -3.86 -22.09
CA PRO A 391 21.51 -3.57 -23.40
C PRO A 391 20.40 -3.56 -24.45
N LYS A 392 20.68 -2.98 -25.61
CA LYS A 392 19.79 -3.09 -26.77
C LYS A 392 19.81 -4.53 -27.25
N VAL A 393 18.62 -5.08 -27.52
CA VAL A 393 18.46 -6.43 -28.06
C VAL A 393 18.95 -6.46 -29.51
N GLU A 394 19.82 -7.39 -29.85
CA GLU A 394 20.31 -7.59 -31.21
C GLU A 394 19.24 -8.21 -32.10
N TYR A 395 19.34 -7.97 -33.42
CA TYR A 395 18.30 -8.43 -34.37
C TYR A 395 18.15 -9.95 -34.38
N GLU A 396 19.26 -10.68 -34.22
CA GLU A 396 19.33 -12.14 -34.17
C GLU A 396 18.56 -12.70 -32.95
N GLU A 397 18.63 -12.01 -31.82
CA GLU A 397 17.86 -12.35 -30.59
C GLU A 397 16.36 -12.13 -30.79
N LEU A 398 15.97 -11.05 -31.52
CA LEU A 398 14.56 -10.75 -31.79
C LEU A 398 13.89 -11.77 -32.72
N THR A 399 14.66 -12.37 -33.63
CA THR A 399 14.16 -13.34 -34.62
C THR A 399 14.31 -14.78 -34.18
N GLY A 400 15.09 -15.04 -33.13
CA GLY A 400 15.26 -16.34 -32.52
C GLY A 400 13.95 -16.87 -31.92
N LYS A 401 13.70 -18.18 -32.06
CA LYS A 401 12.65 -18.85 -31.31
C LYS A 401 13.08 -18.81 -29.83
N GLY A 402 12.50 -17.89 -29.06
CA GLY A 402 12.87 -17.65 -27.67
C GLY A 402 12.75 -18.92 -26.83
N THR A 403 13.88 -19.33 -26.25
CA THR A 403 13.95 -20.32 -25.16
C THR A 403 13.96 -19.64 -23.80
N GLY A 404 13.56 -18.36 -23.75
CA GLY A 404 13.57 -17.55 -22.53
C GLY A 404 12.63 -18.12 -21.45
N MET A 405 13.03 -18.00 -20.18
CA MET A 405 12.18 -18.41 -19.06
C MET A 405 10.87 -17.62 -19.07
N ASP A 406 9.77 -18.35 -18.97
CA ASP A 406 8.43 -17.79 -18.79
C ASP A 406 8.21 -17.31 -17.33
N SER A 407 7.22 -16.48 -17.14
CA SER A 407 6.86 -15.94 -15.81
C SER A 407 6.55 -17.05 -14.81
N ARG A 408 5.92 -18.13 -15.23
CA ARG A 408 5.58 -19.28 -14.37
C ARG A 408 6.83 -19.95 -13.81
N THR A 409 7.82 -20.22 -14.66
CA THR A 409 9.09 -20.83 -14.25
C THR A 409 9.86 -19.90 -13.31
N MET A 410 9.95 -18.59 -13.65
CA MET A 410 10.60 -17.60 -12.79
C MET A 410 9.90 -17.50 -11.42
N ARG A 411 8.56 -17.44 -11.40
CA ARG A 411 7.76 -17.40 -10.17
C ARG A 411 7.99 -18.64 -9.31
N GLY A 412 8.05 -19.82 -9.92
CA GLY A 412 8.35 -21.06 -9.21
C GLY A 412 9.68 -21.02 -8.47
N LYS A 413 10.75 -20.56 -9.13
CA LYS A 413 12.08 -20.38 -8.49
C LYS A 413 12.04 -19.32 -7.38
N VAL A 414 11.39 -18.20 -7.61
CA VAL A 414 11.21 -17.15 -6.60
C VAL A 414 10.49 -17.68 -5.36
N MET A 415 9.43 -18.46 -5.55
CA MET A 415 8.67 -19.05 -4.43
C MET A 415 9.51 -20.03 -3.62
N LEU A 416 10.30 -20.90 -4.27
CA LEU A 416 11.20 -21.81 -3.58
C LEU A 416 12.25 -21.06 -2.73
N ALA A 417 12.86 -20.01 -3.31
CA ALA A 417 13.80 -19.17 -2.57
C ALA A 417 13.12 -18.47 -1.38
N ARG A 418 11.88 -18.00 -1.54
CA ARG A 418 11.09 -17.38 -0.45
C ARG A 418 10.75 -18.37 0.65
N MET A 419 10.37 -19.60 0.32
CA MET A 419 10.12 -20.64 1.31
C MET A 419 11.37 -20.90 2.18
N ARG A 420 12.56 -20.95 1.56
CA ARG A 420 13.83 -21.09 2.29
C ARG A 420 14.10 -19.91 3.21
N GLN A 421 13.80 -18.69 2.77
CA GLN A 421 13.91 -17.49 3.62
C GLN A 421 12.93 -17.54 4.78
N MET A 422 11.68 -17.90 4.56
CA MET A 422 10.68 -18.04 5.62
C MET A 422 11.07 -19.11 6.65
N GLU A 423 11.60 -20.27 6.21
CA GLU A 423 12.11 -21.31 7.11
C GLU A 423 13.31 -20.81 7.92
N ARG A 424 14.25 -20.12 7.27
CA ARG A 424 15.43 -19.52 7.92
C ARG A 424 15.05 -18.51 9.00
N PHE A 425 14.05 -17.68 8.73
CA PHE A 425 13.61 -16.58 9.61
C PHE A 425 12.43 -16.95 10.50
N ARG A 426 12.16 -18.23 10.69
CA ARG A 426 10.99 -18.71 11.45
C ARG A 426 10.92 -18.18 12.88
N GLU A 427 12.07 -17.96 13.49
CA GLU A 427 12.18 -17.41 14.85
C GLU A 427 12.33 -15.87 14.88
N GLU A 428 12.69 -15.26 13.75
CA GLU A 428 12.79 -13.83 13.55
C GLU A 428 11.50 -13.30 12.88
N LYS A 429 11.14 -12.06 13.15
CA LYS A 429 9.99 -11.42 12.48
C LYS A 429 10.34 -10.91 11.07
N LEU A 430 11.09 -11.72 10.31
CA LEU A 430 11.55 -11.38 8.96
C LEU A 430 10.95 -12.35 7.94
N THR A 431 10.80 -11.88 6.71
CA THR A 431 10.26 -12.67 5.59
C THR A 431 11.15 -12.65 4.34
N LYS A 432 12.12 -11.73 4.30
CA LYS A 432 12.93 -11.45 3.10
C LYS A 432 14.39 -11.18 3.48
N ASN A 433 15.34 -11.62 2.63
CA ASN A 433 16.76 -11.37 2.89
C ASN A 433 17.13 -9.89 2.96
N VAL A 434 16.44 -9.00 2.23
CA VAL A 434 16.68 -7.55 2.31
C VAL A 434 16.47 -6.99 3.71
N GLN A 435 15.63 -7.62 4.53
CA GLN A 435 15.30 -7.18 5.88
C GLN A 435 16.36 -7.55 6.93
N MET A 436 17.31 -8.42 6.60
CA MET A 436 18.38 -8.80 7.54
C MET A 436 19.11 -7.57 8.08
N GLY A 437 19.25 -7.47 9.41
CA GLY A 437 20.14 -6.55 10.08
C GLY A 437 21.55 -7.12 10.19
N GLN A 438 22.40 -6.49 11.00
CA GLN A 438 23.78 -6.93 11.20
C GLN A 438 23.85 -8.34 11.82
N ASN A 439 23.05 -8.61 12.84
CA ASN A 439 23.04 -9.90 13.53
C ASN A 439 22.66 -11.06 12.61
N GLU A 440 21.64 -10.86 11.77
CA GLU A 440 21.20 -11.87 10.82
C GLU A 440 22.20 -12.07 9.68
N ILE A 441 22.89 -11.02 9.24
CA ILE A 441 23.97 -11.14 8.25
C ILE A 441 25.12 -11.98 8.84
N GLU A 442 25.54 -11.71 10.07
CA GLU A 442 26.57 -12.50 10.75
C GLU A 442 26.14 -13.97 10.94
N LYS A 443 24.85 -14.20 11.20
CA LYS A 443 24.28 -15.55 11.41
C LYS A 443 24.08 -16.35 10.13
N TYR A 444 23.72 -15.71 9.00
CA TYR A 444 23.24 -16.40 7.81
C TYR A 444 24.06 -16.17 6.53
N CYS A 445 25.01 -15.24 6.56
CA CYS A 445 25.85 -14.92 5.39
C CYS A 445 27.33 -15.27 5.66
N HIS A 446 27.58 -16.50 6.09
CA HIS A 446 28.95 -16.98 6.31
C HIS A 446 29.71 -17.05 4.98
N LEU A 447 30.98 -16.63 5.02
CA LEU A 447 31.90 -16.72 3.90
C LEU A 447 33.02 -17.72 4.26
N GLY A 448 33.39 -18.57 3.32
CA GLY A 448 34.60 -19.38 3.41
C GLY A 448 35.86 -18.54 3.19
N LYS A 449 37.03 -19.16 3.34
CA LYS A 449 38.31 -18.44 3.24
C LYS A 449 38.58 -17.84 1.85
N GLU A 450 38.08 -18.48 0.80
CA GLU A 450 38.24 -18.00 -0.58
C GLU A 450 37.27 -16.84 -0.87
N GLU A 451 36.04 -16.96 -0.38
CA GLU A 451 34.99 -15.92 -0.47
C GLU A 451 35.41 -14.67 0.32
N GLU A 452 35.96 -14.84 1.52
CA GLU A 452 36.50 -13.72 2.30
C GLU A 452 37.65 -12.99 1.58
N ARG A 453 38.54 -13.74 0.93
CA ARG A 453 39.63 -13.15 0.13
C ARG A 453 39.06 -12.34 -1.03
N MET A 454 38.10 -12.89 -1.77
CA MET A 454 37.43 -12.19 -2.87
C MET A 454 36.72 -10.94 -2.38
N MET A 455 35.97 -11.04 -1.29
CA MET A 455 35.24 -9.90 -0.69
C MET A 455 36.18 -8.79 -0.23
N ARG A 456 37.32 -9.15 0.40
CA ARG A 456 38.34 -8.19 0.80
C ARG A 456 38.92 -7.45 -0.40
N GLN A 457 39.28 -8.18 -1.44
CA GLN A 457 39.77 -7.58 -2.68
C GLN A 457 38.72 -6.68 -3.32
N ALA A 458 37.47 -7.10 -3.38
CA ALA A 458 36.37 -6.29 -3.90
C ALA A 458 36.13 -5.03 -3.07
N TYR A 459 36.22 -5.14 -1.72
CA TYR A 459 36.05 -4.01 -0.80
C TYR A 459 37.10 -2.91 -1.09
N GLU A 460 38.37 -3.28 -1.31
CA GLU A 460 39.46 -2.35 -1.61
C GLU A 460 39.34 -1.79 -3.04
N VAL A 461 39.17 -2.64 -4.06
CA VAL A 461 39.16 -2.22 -5.48
C VAL A 461 37.91 -1.40 -5.83
N MET A 462 36.75 -1.78 -5.31
CA MET A 462 35.48 -1.10 -5.58
C MET A 462 35.20 0.01 -4.58
N ASN A 463 36.06 0.22 -3.58
CA ASN A 463 35.88 1.21 -2.50
C ASN A 463 34.49 1.09 -1.84
N LEU A 464 34.11 -0.14 -1.47
CA LEU A 464 32.79 -0.41 -0.89
C LEU A 464 32.66 0.25 0.48
N THR A 465 31.49 0.80 0.76
CA THR A 465 31.12 1.21 2.13
C THR A 465 30.66 0.01 2.93
N VAL A 466 30.62 0.12 4.26
CA VAL A 466 30.04 -0.94 5.13
C VAL A 466 28.62 -1.31 4.70
N ARG A 467 27.84 -0.31 4.29
CA ARG A 467 26.47 -0.52 3.81
C ARG A 467 26.45 -1.33 2.50
N SER A 468 27.30 -0.99 1.55
CA SER A 468 27.43 -1.72 0.28
C SER A 468 27.94 -3.15 0.51
N TYR A 469 28.87 -3.35 1.45
CA TYR A 469 29.32 -4.67 1.86
C TYR A 469 28.16 -5.56 2.35
N HIS A 470 27.34 -5.06 3.28
CA HIS A 470 26.16 -5.79 3.76
C HIS A 470 25.16 -6.09 2.66
N LYS A 471 24.96 -5.19 1.71
CA LYS A 471 24.07 -5.40 0.56
C LYS A 471 24.55 -6.54 -0.33
N VAL A 472 25.86 -6.57 -0.66
CA VAL A 472 26.45 -7.66 -1.45
C VAL A 472 26.19 -8.99 -0.76
N LEU A 473 26.36 -9.09 0.56
CA LEU A 473 26.11 -10.33 1.32
C LEU A 473 24.64 -10.76 1.25
N LYS A 474 23.71 -9.83 1.42
CA LYS A 474 22.25 -10.11 1.31
C LYS A 474 21.86 -10.59 -0.09
N VAL A 475 22.42 -9.98 -1.13
CA VAL A 475 22.18 -10.37 -2.52
C VAL A 475 22.83 -11.73 -2.79
N ALA A 476 24.06 -11.98 -2.35
CA ALA A 476 24.74 -13.28 -2.47
C ALA A 476 23.95 -14.40 -1.78
N ARG A 477 23.40 -14.14 -0.58
CA ARG A 477 22.53 -15.10 0.13
C ARG A 477 21.26 -15.38 -0.68
N THR A 478 20.67 -14.37 -1.33
CA THR A 478 19.48 -14.55 -2.18
C THR A 478 19.79 -15.37 -3.42
N ILE A 479 20.95 -15.16 -4.03
CA ILE A 479 21.40 -15.96 -5.16
C ILE A 479 21.60 -17.42 -4.74
N ALA A 480 22.23 -17.66 -3.58
CA ALA A 480 22.41 -19.00 -3.02
C ALA A 480 21.05 -19.68 -2.73
N ASP A 481 20.05 -18.95 -2.24
CA ASP A 481 18.69 -19.47 -2.05
C ASP A 481 18.02 -19.90 -3.37
N LEU A 482 18.20 -19.09 -4.43
CA LEU A 482 17.71 -19.41 -5.78
C LEU A 482 18.43 -20.61 -6.42
N GLU A 483 19.70 -20.81 -6.09
CA GLU A 483 20.52 -21.94 -6.55
C GLU A 483 20.42 -23.17 -5.62
N GLU A 484 19.54 -23.11 -4.65
CA GLU A 484 19.31 -24.18 -3.67
C GLU A 484 20.55 -24.53 -2.83
N LYS A 485 21.47 -23.59 -2.62
CA LYS A 485 22.70 -23.77 -1.84
C LYS A 485 22.51 -23.36 -0.38
N GLU A 486 23.13 -24.12 0.52
CA GLU A 486 23.12 -23.82 1.94
C GLU A 486 24.05 -22.66 2.29
N GLU A 487 25.19 -22.54 1.61
CA GLU A 487 26.21 -21.53 1.85
C GLU A 487 26.43 -20.63 0.63
N ILE A 488 27.03 -19.47 0.88
CA ILE A 488 27.45 -18.54 -0.17
C ILE A 488 28.79 -19.04 -0.72
N ASP A 489 28.85 -19.37 -2.00
CA ASP A 489 30.07 -19.79 -2.69
C ASP A 489 30.65 -18.66 -3.57
N LEU A 490 31.83 -18.91 -4.14
CA LEU A 490 32.52 -17.95 -5.02
C LEU A 490 31.66 -17.52 -6.23
N ALA A 491 30.83 -18.40 -6.77
CA ALA A 491 30.00 -18.09 -7.93
C ALA A 491 28.87 -17.12 -7.54
N THR A 492 28.16 -17.39 -6.44
CA THR A 492 27.09 -16.52 -5.92
C THR A 492 27.64 -15.16 -5.49
N LEU A 493 28.82 -15.14 -4.85
CA LEU A 493 29.45 -13.89 -4.44
C LEU A 493 29.90 -13.05 -5.65
N ARG A 494 30.45 -13.70 -6.69
CA ARG A 494 30.86 -13.04 -7.94
C ARG A 494 29.67 -12.42 -8.66
N GLU A 495 28.55 -13.14 -8.76
CA GLU A 495 27.32 -12.62 -9.35
C GLU A 495 26.82 -11.40 -8.57
N ALA A 496 26.77 -11.47 -7.23
CA ALA A 496 26.34 -10.37 -6.39
C ALA A 496 27.23 -9.12 -6.51
N LEU A 497 28.55 -9.30 -6.60
CA LEU A 497 29.50 -8.20 -6.83
C LEU A 497 29.29 -7.59 -8.22
N GLY A 498 29.00 -8.41 -9.24
CA GLY A 498 28.69 -7.93 -10.59
C GLY A 498 27.56 -6.92 -10.64
N TYR A 499 26.54 -7.06 -9.81
CA TYR A 499 25.43 -6.11 -9.71
C TYR A 499 25.80 -4.75 -9.08
N ARG A 500 27.03 -4.60 -8.58
CA ARG A 500 27.55 -3.34 -8.00
C ARG A 500 28.63 -2.67 -8.88
N VAL A 501 29.13 -3.35 -9.90
CA VAL A 501 30.14 -2.77 -10.81
C VAL A 501 29.61 -1.52 -11.50
N MET A 502 28.35 -1.54 -11.90
CA MET A 502 27.67 -0.44 -12.57
C MET A 502 27.60 0.85 -11.73
N ASP A 503 27.58 0.76 -10.40
CA ASP A 503 27.60 1.94 -9.53
C ASP A 503 28.87 2.77 -9.75
N LYS A 504 30.02 2.09 -9.92
CA LYS A 504 31.31 2.74 -10.14
C LYS A 504 31.46 3.27 -11.57
N GLU A 505 30.93 2.54 -12.55
CA GLU A 505 31.01 2.95 -13.96
C GLU A 505 30.13 4.17 -14.28
N TYR A 506 28.97 4.28 -13.64
CA TYR A 506 28.02 5.37 -13.91
C TYR A 506 28.05 6.48 -12.88
N TRP A 507 28.39 6.21 -11.62
CA TRP A 507 28.30 7.21 -10.53
C TRP A 507 29.57 7.28 -9.65
N GLY A 508 30.64 6.57 -10.00
CA GLY A 508 31.92 6.54 -9.29
C GLY A 508 32.83 7.75 -9.53
#